data_e9aa85439f1cf6e30efd2e1e512c2863
#
_entry.id   e9aa85439f1cf6e30efd2e1e512c2863
#
_cell.length_a   1.000
_cell.length_b   1.000
_cell.length_c   1.000
_cell.angle_alpha   90.00
_cell.angle_beta   90.00
_cell.angle_gamma   90.00
#
_symmetry.space_group_name_H-M   'P 1'
#
loop_
_entity.id
_entity.type
_entity.pdbx_description
1 polymer ?
#
loop_
_entity_poly.entity_id
_entity_poly.type
_entity_poly.pdbx_seq_one_letter_code
_entity_poly.pdbx_strand_id
1 'polypeptide(L)'
;MKLTGSKILLECLLQEDVDTIFGYPGGTVINIYDDLMDSPIKHILTRHEQAAVHAADGYARATGKVGVAIATSGPGATNTITGIATAYMDSIPMVVITGQVPTPLIGNDAFQEADVIGLTRPITKHNYLVRDIKDLAMTVKKAFYIARTGRPGPVVIDLPKDVQIAATKFEYPESVELRGYKPTFSGNMRMIDKAAKMILSAKKPVLYVGGGASLTDAHSELLELAERLQAPVTTTLMGMASFPTQHELSLGMLGMHGTYYANMAVTNSDLLVALGARFDDRVTGKIATFAPHAKVIHVDIDPTSIKKNVRVDLPIVGDLRDVLRKLNKQLAERQDEVELMHDALKSWHDEIAGWRKDHPMTYKASKTEIKPQFVVEKLRELSSDDAIVTTEVGQHQMWTAQFFHFTQPRTFLSSGGLGTMGYGLPAALGAQAAFPDRQVIDISGDGSFQMNSQELATLVQYRLPVKIVILNNNFLGMVRQWQQLFFDKRYSQTCMELPIDFVKLAEAYGATGLRATKPDQVEDVIRQAFDTPGPVIMEFKISREENVMPMVPAGAGINEMLLR
;
A
#
# COMPACT_ATOMS: atom_id res chain seq x y z
N MET A 1 -27.09 24.94 17.70
CA MET A 1 -26.12 25.27 18.75
C MET A 1 -24.96 26.02 18.11
N LYS A 2 -24.35 27.01 18.80
CA LYS A 2 -23.09 27.63 18.29
C LYS A 2 -21.93 26.81 18.81
N LEU A 3 -21.02 26.42 17.92
CA LEU A 3 -19.79 25.70 18.23
C LEU A 3 -18.57 26.47 17.73
N THR A 4 -17.43 26.26 18.39
CA THR A 4 -16.12 26.72 17.90
C THR A 4 -15.70 25.94 16.66
N GLY A 5 -14.78 26.47 15.85
CA GLY A 5 -14.26 25.77 14.68
C GLY A 5 -13.59 24.44 15.03
N SER A 6 -12.87 24.36 16.15
CA SER A 6 -12.28 23.11 16.65
C SER A 6 -13.36 22.05 16.95
N LYS A 7 -14.45 22.42 17.64
CA LYS A 7 -15.59 21.52 17.90
C LYS A 7 -16.32 21.12 16.61
N ILE A 8 -16.53 22.09 15.69
CA ILE A 8 -17.13 21.78 14.38
C ILE A 8 -16.29 20.75 13.62
N LEU A 9 -14.96 20.88 13.63
CA LEU A 9 -14.08 19.91 13.01
C LEU A 9 -14.30 18.51 13.60
N LEU A 10 -14.25 18.35 14.92
CA LEU A 10 -14.42 17.06 15.58
C LEU A 10 -15.80 16.45 15.33
N GLU A 11 -16.87 17.26 15.39
CA GLU A 11 -18.22 16.82 15.05
C GLU A 11 -18.32 16.35 13.59
N CYS A 12 -17.68 17.06 12.65
CA CYS A 12 -17.63 16.64 11.25
C CYS A 12 -16.86 15.31 11.08
N LEU A 13 -15.77 15.10 11.81
CA LEU A 13 -15.03 13.83 11.78
C LEU A 13 -15.90 12.67 12.28
N LEU A 14 -16.69 12.87 13.35
CA LEU A 14 -17.65 11.88 13.84
C LEU A 14 -18.74 11.57 12.79
N GLN A 15 -19.26 12.58 12.09
CA GLN A 15 -20.23 12.39 10.99
C GLN A 15 -19.63 11.64 9.78
N GLU A 16 -18.32 11.58 9.65
CA GLU A 16 -17.62 10.81 8.62
C GLU A 16 -17.08 9.45 9.14
N ASP A 17 -17.62 8.97 10.27
CA ASP A 17 -17.27 7.69 10.91
C ASP A 17 -15.79 7.54 11.30
N VAL A 18 -15.14 8.66 11.64
CA VAL A 18 -13.77 8.67 12.15
C VAL A 18 -13.77 8.32 13.64
N ASP A 19 -13.18 7.19 13.97
CA ASP A 19 -13.02 6.71 15.33
C ASP A 19 -11.59 6.89 15.89
N THR A 20 -10.62 7.00 15.00
CA THR A 20 -9.19 7.08 15.35
C THR A 20 -8.47 8.10 14.46
N ILE A 21 -7.64 8.93 15.08
CA ILE A 21 -6.77 9.90 14.41
C ILE A 21 -5.33 9.76 14.91
N PHE A 22 -4.39 10.11 14.06
CA PHE A 22 -2.95 10.08 14.36
C PHE A 22 -2.39 11.48 14.29
N GLY A 23 -1.49 11.85 15.18
CA GLY A 23 -0.97 13.21 15.11
C GLY A 23 0.07 13.57 16.14
N TYR A 24 0.56 14.80 16.01
CA TYR A 24 1.49 15.42 16.94
C TYR A 24 1.02 16.85 17.25
N PRO A 25 0.82 17.22 18.53
CA PRO A 25 0.31 18.53 18.92
C PRO A 25 1.35 19.64 18.69
N GLY A 26 0.84 20.87 18.56
CA GLY A 26 1.64 22.08 18.48
C GLY A 26 0.79 23.34 18.59
N GLY A 27 1.42 24.50 18.58
CA GLY A 27 0.81 25.78 18.94
C GLY A 27 -0.43 26.18 18.13
N THR A 28 -0.49 25.80 16.86
CA THR A 28 -1.61 26.18 15.97
C THR A 28 -2.77 25.18 15.98
N VAL A 29 -2.64 24.03 16.63
CA VAL A 29 -3.72 23.03 16.74
C VAL A 29 -4.15 22.77 18.18
N ILE A 30 -3.65 23.55 19.13
CA ILE A 30 -3.90 23.35 20.57
C ILE A 30 -5.42 23.41 20.90
N ASN A 31 -6.20 24.21 20.19
CA ASN A 31 -7.64 24.28 20.39
C ASN A 31 -8.36 22.99 19.96
N ILE A 32 -7.87 22.32 18.92
CA ILE A 32 -8.39 21.01 18.49
C ILE A 32 -8.06 19.97 19.56
N TYR A 33 -6.83 19.98 20.08
CA TYR A 33 -6.40 19.02 21.12
C TYR A 33 -7.10 19.24 22.46
N ASP A 34 -7.47 20.48 22.80
CA ASP A 34 -8.27 20.80 23.99
C ASP A 34 -9.69 20.19 23.86
N ASP A 35 -10.38 20.49 22.78
CA ASP A 35 -11.72 19.93 22.52
C ASP A 35 -11.72 18.39 22.32
N LEU A 36 -10.59 17.82 21.91
CA LEU A 36 -10.44 16.36 21.72
C LEU A 36 -10.54 15.60 23.06
N MET A 37 -10.23 16.21 24.18
CA MET A 37 -10.38 15.61 25.51
C MET A 37 -11.81 15.22 25.82
N ASP A 38 -12.79 15.93 25.27
CA ASP A 38 -14.22 15.68 25.44
C ASP A 38 -14.85 14.87 24.28
N SER A 39 -14.03 14.47 23.28
CA SER A 39 -14.48 13.72 22.09
C SER A 39 -14.29 12.22 22.25
N PRO A 40 -15.18 11.37 21.73
CA PRO A 40 -14.97 9.93 21.69
C PRO A 40 -13.90 9.47 20.68
N ILE A 41 -13.38 10.37 19.86
CA ILE A 41 -12.34 10.05 18.87
C ILE A 41 -11.04 9.69 19.61
N LYS A 42 -10.53 8.49 19.33
CA LYS A 42 -9.24 8.04 19.86
C LYS A 42 -8.10 8.75 19.13
N HIS A 43 -7.23 9.40 19.88
CA HIS A 43 -6.01 10.00 19.35
C HIS A 43 -4.80 9.13 19.69
N ILE A 44 -3.96 8.86 18.68
CA ILE A 44 -2.66 8.21 18.86
C ILE A 44 -1.54 9.22 18.63
N LEU A 45 -0.81 9.51 19.69
CA LEU A 45 0.32 10.42 19.67
C LEU A 45 1.54 9.71 19.07
N THR A 46 1.89 10.04 17.84
CA THR A 46 3.13 9.60 17.20
C THR A 46 4.34 10.40 17.69
N ARG A 47 5.54 10.06 17.27
CA ARG A 47 6.77 10.78 17.62
C ARG A 47 7.28 11.66 16.48
N HIS A 48 6.65 11.54 15.31
CA HIS A 48 6.95 12.34 14.14
C HIS A 48 5.72 12.46 13.24
N GLU A 49 5.50 13.59 12.60
CA GLU A 49 4.31 13.83 11.77
C GLU A 49 4.30 12.97 10.50
N GLN A 50 5.46 12.64 9.93
CA GLN A 50 5.57 11.68 8.85
C GLN A 50 4.99 10.32 9.27
N ALA A 51 5.31 9.88 10.48
CA ALA A 51 4.79 8.63 11.04
C ALA A 51 3.28 8.71 11.30
N ALA A 52 2.75 9.87 11.71
CA ALA A 52 1.30 10.06 11.84
C ALA A 52 0.57 9.83 10.53
N VAL A 53 1.10 10.37 9.42
CA VAL A 53 0.51 10.19 8.10
C VAL A 53 0.65 8.74 7.61
N HIS A 54 1.80 8.08 7.83
CA HIS A 54 1.97 6.66 7.49
C HIS A 54 1.09 5.74 8.36
N ALA A 55 0.86 6.07 9.63
CA ALA A 55 -0.08 5.32 10.48
C ALA A 55 -1.53 5.47 9.99
N ALA A 56 -1.94 6.68 9.62
CA ALA A 56 -3.23 6.93 8.99
C ALA A 56 -3.38 6.18 7.63
N ASP A 57 -2.30 6.09 6.85
CA ASP A 57 -2.23 5.30 5.61
C ASP A 57 -2.41 3.80 5.90
N GLY A 58 -1.66 3.24 6.86
CA GLY A 58 -1.79 1.85 7.28
C GLY A 58 -3.19 1.51 7.80
N TYR A 59 -3.78 2.41 8.60
CA TYR A 59 -5.17 2.31 9.05
C TYR A 59 -6.15 2.26 7.87
N ALA A 60 -5.99 3.17 6.89
CA ALA A 60 -6.86 3.24 5.73
C ALA A 60 -6.77 2.00 4.85
N ARG A 61 -5.57 1.47 4.59
CA ARG A 61 -5.39 0.24 3.79
C ARG A 61 -6.00 -0.98 4.48
N ALA A 62 -5.78 -1.12 5.78
CA ALA A 62 -6.28 -2.26 6.54
C ALA A 62 -7.80 -2.25 6.67
N THR A 63 -8.42 -1.07 6.89
CA THR A 63 -9.87 -0.94 7.14
C THR A 63 -10.71 -0.64 5.91
N GLY A 64 -10.14 -0.03 4.87
CA GLY A 64 -10.90 0.57 3.76
C GLY A 64 -11.55 1.92 4.06
N LYS A 65 -11.41 2.44 5.29
CA LYS A 65 -11.89 3.76 5.71
C LYS A 65 -10.94 4.87 5.27
N VAL A 66 -11.35 6.12 5.42
CA VAL A 66 -10.46 7.28 5.23
C VAL A 66 -9.56 7.43 6.45
N GLY A 67 -8.24 7.43 6.24
CA GLY A 67 -7.27 7.68 7.31
C GLY A 67 -7.18 9.17 7.63
N VAL A 68 -7.02 9.53 8.91
CA VAL A 68 -6.96 10.93 9.35
C VAL A 68 -5.70 11.19 10.16
N ALA A 69 -4.94 12.23 9.75
CA ALA A 69 -3.79 12.71 10.50
C ALA A 69 -3.90 14.21 10.79
N ILE A 70 -3.38 14.64 11.95
CA ILE A 70 -3.37 16.05 12.37
C ILE A 70 -1.93 16.46 12.72
N ALA A 71 -1.49 17.60 12.18
CA ALA A 71 -0.20 18.21 12.46
C ALA A 71 -0.31 19.71 12.69
N THR A 72 0.64 20.28 13.43
CA THR A 72 0.74 21.74 13.59
C THR A 72 1.28 22.42 12.32
N SER A 73 1.34 23.74 12.30
CA SER A 73 1.88 24.54 11.20
C SER A 73 3.41 24.41 11.04
N GLY A 74 3.95 25.03 10.03
CA GLY A 74 5.39 25.11 9.78
C GLY A 74 6.04 23.73 9.65
N PRO A 75 7.00 23.39 10.51
CA PRO A 75 7.70 22.11 10.44
C PRO A 75 6.77 20.91 10.64
N GLY A 76 5.70 21.02 11.43
CA GLY A 76 4.71 19.96 11.58
C GLY A 76 4.02 19.66 10.25
N ALA A 77 3.54 20.68 9.56
CA ALA A 77 2.93 20.53 8.23
C ALA A 77 3.92 20.02 7.19
N THR A 78 5.14 20.55 7.12
CA THR A 78 6.14 20.10 6.14
C THR A 78 6.59 18.67 6.36
N ASN A 79 6.63 18.18 7.61
CA ASN A 79 6.94 16.78 7.93
C ASN A 79 5.86 15.79 7.44
N THR A 80 4.65 16.23 7.09
CA THR A 80 3.60 15.38 6.54
C THR A 80 3.80 15.04 5.04
N ILE A 81 4.61 15.81 4.33
CA ILE A 81 4.72 15.80 2.86
C ILE A 81 5.05 14.41 2.30
N THR A 82 6.06 13.73 2.86
CA THR A 82 6.44 12.38 2.42
C THR A 82 5.28 11.39 2.59
N GLY A 83 4.57 11.44 3.72
CA GLY A 83 3.43 10.55 3.97
C GLY A 83 2.26 10.83 3.00
N ILE A 84 1.96 12.10 2.74
CA ILE A 84 0.93 12.52 1.76
C ILE A 84 1.30 12.03 0.36
N ALA A 85 2.56 12.20 -0.06
CA ALA A 85 3.04 11.75 -1.36
C ALA A 85 2.96 10.21 -1.51
N THR A 86 3.26 9.46 -0.45
CA THR A 86 3.11 8.00 -0.39
C THR A 86 1.66 7.59 -0.62
N ALA A 87 0.73 8.19 0.11
CA ALA A 87 -0.71 7.93 -0.05
C ALA A 87 -1.22 8.31 -1.45
N TYR A 88 -0.74 9.42 -2.01
CA TYR A 88 -1.11 9.87 -3.36
C TYR A 88 -0.66 8.88 -4.44
N MET A 89 0.58 8.41 -4.38
CA MET A 89 1.14 7.48 -5.36
C MET A 89 0.44 6.11 -5.34
N ASP A 90 -0.03 5.67 -4.16
CA ASP A 90 -0.72 4.39 -3.98
C ASP A 90 -2.24 4.52 -3.95
N SER A 91 -2.79 5.74 -4.13
CA SER A 91 -4.23 6.00 -4.19
C SER A 91 -4.97 5.70 -2.88
N ILE A 92 -4.37 6.02 -1.73
CA ILE A 92 -4.94 5.76 -0.42
C ILE A 92 -5.82 6.92 0.04
N PRO A 93 -7.09 6.66 0.42
CA PRO A 93 -7.99 7.71 0.87
C PRO A 93 -7.57 8.26 2.23
N MET A 94 -7.20 9.53 2.29
CA MET A 94 -6.75 10.18 3.52
C MET A 94 -7.23 11.63 3.60
N VAL A 95 -7.44 12.12 4.81
CA VAL A 95 -7.60 13.54 5.12
C VAL A 95 -6.52 13.95 6.11
N VAL A 96 -5.64 14.84 5.70
CA VAL A 96 -4.58 15.39 6.55
C VAL A 96 -4.97 16.82 6.93
N ILE A 97 -5.03 17.08 8.24
CA ILE A 97 -5.40 18.38 8.79
C ILE A 97 -4.14 19.05 9.32
N THR A 98 -3.80 20.19 8.79
CA THR A 98 -2.68 21.01 9.28
C THR A 98 -3.20 22.26 9.96
N GLY A 99 -2.59 22.62 11.09
CA GLY A 99 -2.80 23.94 11.63
C GLY A 99 -2.10 25.00 10.80
N GLN A 100 -2.62 26.22 10.82
CA GLN A 100 -2.02 27.39 10.17
C GLN A 100 -2.00 28.59 11.10
N VAL A 101 -1.10 29.52 10.87
CA VAL A 101 -1.11 30.83 11.54
C VAL A 101 -2.45 31.55 11.34
N PRO A 102 -2.86 32.47 12.23
CA PRO A 102 -4.08 33.25 12.04
C PRO A 102 -4.16 33.88 10.67
N THR A 103 -5.36 33.91 10.08
CA THR A 103 -5.62 34.38 8.70
C THR A 103 -4.95 35.72 8.35
N PRO A 104 -4.92 36.76 9.25
CA PRO A 104 -4.27 38.03 8.94
C PRO A 104 -2.74 37.96 8.85
N LEU A 105 -2.13 36.88 9.36
CA LEU A 105 -0.67 36.69 9.36
C LEU A 105 -0.17 35.88 8.15
N ILE A 106 -1.07 35.24 7.40
CA ILE A 106 -0.70 34.43 6.24
C ILE A 106 -0.07 35.30 5.17
N GLY A 107 1.13 34.93 4.72
CA GLY A 107 1.92 35.66 3.73
C GLY A 107 2.80 36.79 4.31
N ASN A 108 2.96 36.84 5.65
CA ASN A 108 3.78 37.82 6.34
C ASN A 108 5.04 37.24 6.99
N ASP A 109 5.46 36.03 6.59
CA ASP A 109 6.60 35.31 7.16
C ASP A 109 6.47 35.14 8.69
N ALA A 110 5.26 34.83 9.16
CA ALA A 110 4.97 34.65 10.58
C ALA A 110 5.68 33.39 11.13
N PHE A 111 5.91 33.37 12.46
CA PHE A 111 6.56 32.22 13.11
C PHE A 111 5.81 30.90 12.82
N GLN A 112 6.53 29.92 12.32
CA GLN A 112 5.99 28.62 11.90
C GLN A 112 4.91 28.70 10.80
N GLU A 113 4.95 29.71 9.95
CA GLU A 113 4.17 29.74 8.71
C GLU A 113 4.81 28.86 7.64
N ALA A 114 4.00 28.18 6.85
CA ALA A 114 4.40 27.51 5.62
C ALA A 114 3.27 27.60 4.60
N ASP A 115 3.59 27.71 3.30
CA ASP A 115 2.61 27.60 2.21
C ASP A 115 2.24 26.13 2.00
N VAL A 116 1.40 25.61 2.89
CA VAL A 116 0.94 24.21 2.85
C VAL A 116 0.20 23.91 1.55
N ILE A 117 -0.57 24.88 1.03
CA ILE A 117 -1.31 24.73 -0.22
C ILE A 117 -0.37 24.55 -1.41
N GLY A 118 0.68 25.36 -1.49
CA GLY A 118 1.71 25.24 -2.53
C GLY A 118 2.48 23.92 -2.43
N LEU A 119 2.89 23.53 -1.23
CA LEU A 119 3.66 22.31 -0.98
C LEU A 119 2.85 21.03 -1.29
N THR A 120 1.56 21.01 -0.98
CA THR A 120 0.74 19.79 -1.11
C THR A 120 0.00 19.67 -2.44
N ARG A 121 -0.08 20.73 -3.23
CA ARG A 121 -0.80 20.74 -4.51
C ARG A 121 -0.43 19.59 -5.47
N PRO A 122 0.86 19.27 -5.72
CA PRO A 122 1.23 18.21 -6.66
C PRO A 122 1.04 16.79 -6.13
N ILE A 123 0.82 16.63 -4.83
CA ILE A 123 0.78 15.32 -4.14
C ILE A 123 -0.56 15.04 -3.46
N THR A 124 -1.62 15.79 -3.82
CA THR A 124 -2.98 15.60 -3.29
C THR A 124 -4.00 15.60 -4.41
N LYS A 125 -5.15 14.99 -4.15
CA LYS A 125 -6.31 15.16 -5.04
C LYS A 125 -6.88 16.57 -4.97
N HIS A 126 -6.86 17.13 -3.77
CA HIS A 126 -7.24 18.52 -3.51
C HIS A 126 -6.67 19.00 -2.16
N ASN A 127 -6.58 20.31 -1.99
CA ASN A 127 -6.22 20.93 -0.72
C ASN A 127 -7.07 22.18 -0.49
N TYR A 128 -7.35 22.48 0.77
CA TYR A 128 -8.19 23.59 1.20
C TYR A 128 -7.48 24.43 2.25
N LEU A 129 -7.48 25.76 2.09
CA LEU A 129 -7.21 26.72 3.15
C LEU A 129 -8.55 27.30 3.63
N VAL A 130 -8.97 27.00 4.86
CA VAL A 130 -10.25 27.41 5.40
C VAL A 130 -10.14 28.82 6.00
N ARG A 131 -10.63 29.84 5.32
CA ARG A 131 -10.53 31.25 5.78
C ARG A 131 -11.77 31.75 6.52
N ASP A 132 -12.91 31.10 6.39
CA ASP A 132 -14.14 31.41 7.10
C ASP A 132 -14.68 30.15 7.80
N ILE A 133 -15.00 30.27 9.06
CA ILE A 133 -15.57 29.17 9.87
C ILE A 133 -16.88 28.63 9.26
N LYS A 134 -17.65 29.45 8.56
CA LYS A 134 -18.90 29.03 7.90
C LYS A 134 -18.68 27.99 6.82
N ASP A 135 -17.48 27.95 6.22
CA ASP A 135 -17.11 27.01 5.18
C ASP A 135 -16.56 25.68 5.72
N LEU A 136 -16.22 25.63 7.03
CA LEU A 136 -15.48 24.52 7.61
C LEU A 136 -16.22 23.17 7.46
N ALA A 137 -17.47 23.09 7.87
CA ALA A 137 -18.23 21.84 7.81
C ALA A 137 -18.38 21.32 6.37
N MET A 138 -18.68 22.21 5.42
CA MET A 138 -18.76 21.86 3.99
C MET A 138 -17.40 21.45 3.44
N THR A 139 -16.31 22.09 3.88
CA THR A 139 -14.94 21.76 3.46
C THR A 139 -14.54 20.35 3.94
N VAL A 140 -14.82 20.01 5.21
CA VAL A 140 -14.56 18.66 5.73
C VAL A 140 -15.33 17.63 4.93
N LYS A 141 -16.63 17.84 4.72
CA LYS A 141 -17.44 16.90 3.93
C LYS A 141 -16.93 16.73 2.49
N LYS A 142 -16.53 17.83 1.82
CA LYS A 142 -15.93 17.78 0.48
C LYS A 142 -14.60 17.00 0.50
N ALA A 143 -13.76 17.22 1.53
CA ALA A 143 -12.47 16.54 1.65
C ALA A 143 -12.63 15.02 1.73
N PHE A 144 -13.54 14.54 2.58
CA PHE A 144 -13.84 13.10 2.68
C PHE A 144 -14.46 12.54 1.41
N TYR A 145 -15.41 13.27 0.80
CA TYR A 145 -16.01 12.85 -0.47
C TYR A 145 -14.95 12.70 -1.57
N ILE A 146 -14.05 13.69 -1.72
CA ILE A 146 -12.99 13.64 -2.73
C ILE A 146 -11.98 12.52 -2.40
N ALA A 147 -11.61 12.36 -1.12
CA ALA A 147 -10.62 11.35 -0.71
C ALA A 147 -11.06 9.93 -1.09
N ARG A 148 -12.32 9.57 -0.89
CA ARG A 148 -12.84 8.19 -1.07
C ARG A 148 -13.48 7.89 -2.43
N THR A 149 -13.78 8.90 -3.26
CA THR A 149 -14.51 8.69 -4.54
C THR A 149 -13.61 8.83 -5.76
N GLY A 150 -14.03 8.26 -6.90
CA GLY A 150 -13.18 8.14 -8.07
C GLY A 150 -11.91 7.32 -7.72
N ARG A 151 -10.78 7.67 -8.30
CA ARG A 151 -9.49 7.14 -7.81
C ARG A 151 -9.23 7.73 -6.43
N PRO A 152 -9.17 6.92 -5.34
CA PRO A 152 -8.96 7.45 -4.00
C PRO A 152 -7.62 8.19 -3.86
N GLY A 153 -7.47 8.98 -2.81
CA GLY A 153 -6.21 9.66 -2.54
C GLY A 153 -6.32 10.75 -1.45
N PRO A 154 -5.21 11.35 -1.05
CA PRO A 154 -5.16 12.30 0.05
C PRO A 154 -5.76 13.65 -0.32
N VAL A 155 -6.39 14.26 0.68
CA VAL A 155 -6.87 15.67 0.67
C VAL A 155 -6.31 16.35 1.91
N VAL A 156 -5.86 17.59 1.78
CA VAL A 156 -5.35 18.40 2.89
C VAL A 156 -6.33 19.52 3.25
N ILE A 157 -6.53 19.72 4.54
CA ILE A 157 -7.26 20.85 5.10
C ILE A 157 -6.30 21.65 5.96
N ASP A 158 -5.92 22.83 5.49
CA ASP A 158 -5.09 23.78 6.23
C ASP A 158 -6.01 24.73 7.00
N LEU A 159 -5.97 24.67 8.35
CA LEU A 159 -6.95 25.27 9.24
C LEU A 159 -6.34 26.35 10.13
N PRO A 160 -6.51 27.65 9.81
CA PRO A 160 -5.98 28.75 10.60
C PRO A 160 -6.51 28.79 12.04
N LYS A 161 -5.65 29.23 12.96
CA LYS A 161 -5.94 29.25 14.41
C LYS A 161 -7.14 30.13 14.79
N ASP A 162 -7.32 31.26 14.14
CA ASP A 162 -8.46 32.15 14.37
C ASP A 162 -9.78 31.52 13.92
N VAL A 163 -9.77 30.71 12.86
CA VAL A 163 -10.95 29.93 12.42
C VAL A 163 -11.30 28.84 13.44
N GLN A 164 -10.31 28.20 14.06
CA GLN A 164 -10.54 27.20 15.12
C GLN A 164 -11.23 27.82 16.35
N ILE A 165 -10.88 29.06 16.71
CA ILE A 165 -11.40 29.77 17.87
C ILE A 165 -12.77 30.41 17.59
N ALA A 166 -13.01 30.88 16.38
CA ALA A 166 -14.27 31.49 15.98
C ALA A 166 -15.46 30.56 16.26
N ALA A 167 -16.66 31.13 16.45
CA ALA A 167 -17.87 30.33 16.72
C ALA A 167 -19.01 30.65 15.75
N THR A 168 -19.67 29.61 15.23
CA THR A 168 -20.83 29.73 14.34
C THR A 168 -21.91 28.70 14.64
N LYS A 169 -23.09 28.83 14.04
CA LYS A 169 -24.11 27.77 14.07
C LYS A 169 -23.58 26.56 13.30
N PHE A 170 -23.54 25.42 13.95
CA PHE A 170 -23.14 24.15 13.31
C PHE A 170 -24.34 23.49 12.62
N GLU A 171 -24.16 23.16 11.36
CA GLU A 171 -25.03 22.30 10.56
C GLU A 171 -24.13 21.44 9.67
N TYR A 172 -24.26 20.12 9.78
CA TYR A 172 -23.51 19.23 8.90
C TYR A 172 -24.25 19.11 7.55
N PRO A 173 -23.56 19.31 6.41
CA PRO A 173 -24.23 19.27 5.10
C PRO A 173 -24.73 17.85 4.77
N GLU A 174 -25.93 17.74 4.19
CA GLU A 174 -26.50 16.44 3.81
C GLU A 174 -25.82 15.84 2.58
N SER A 175 -25.44 16.68 1.60
CA SER A 175 -24.84 16.25 0.33
C SER A 175 -23.68 17.14 -0.10
N VAL A 176 -22.89 16.63 -1.03
CA VAL A 176 -21.81 17.38 -1.68
C VAL A 176 -22.07 17.45 -3.17
N GLU A 177 -22.10 18.67 -3.70
CA GLU A 177 -22.09 18.92 -5.13
C GLU A 177 -20.79 19.64 -5.52
N LEU A 178 -20.02 19.05 -6.43
CA LEU A 178 -18.77 19.60 -6.93
C LEU A 178 -18.86 19.79 -8.44
N ARG A 179 -18.79 21.06 -8.87
CA ARG A 179 -18.74 21.38 -10.29
C ARG A 179 -17.49 20.76 -10.93
N GLY A 180 -17.70 19.93 -11.96
CA GLY A 180 -16.60 19.32 -12.71
C GLY A 180 -15.99 18.05 -12.09
N TYR A 181 -16.42 17.63 -10.89
CA TYR A 181 -16.00 16.37 -10.31
C TYR A 181 -17.18 15.38 -10.27
N LYS A 182 -17.20 14.48 -11.26
CA LYS A 182 -18.27 13.48 -11.44
C LYS A 182 -17.64 12.11 -11.70
N PRO A 183 -17.22 11.40 -10.66
CA PRO A 183 -16.59 10.09 -10.81
C PRO A 183 -17.58 9.09 -11.44
N THR A 184 -17.07 8.25 -12.35
CA THR A 184 -17.85 7.20 -13.01
C THR A 184 -17.74 5.93 -12.19
N PHE A 185 -18.84 5.51 -11.56
CA PHE A 185 -18.87 4.27 -10.77
C PHE A 185 -19.28 3.06 -11.61
N SER A 186 -20.22 3.21 -12.52
CA SER A 186 -20.81 2.09 -13.26
C SER A 186 -20.14 1.89 -14.61
N GLY A 187 -19.60 0.69 -14.84
CA GLY A 187 -19.02 0.29 -16.12
C GLY A 187 -20.04 0.27 -17.26
N ASN A 188 -19.63 0.68 -18.47
CA ASN A 188 -20.48 0.71 -19.66
C ASN A 188 -20.79 -0.71 -20.14
N MET A 189 -22.08 -1.09 -20.18
CA MET A 189 -22.52 -2.46 -20.54
C MET A 189 -22.09 -2.91 -21.94
N ARG A 190 -22.02 -2.00 -22.93
CA ARG A 190 -21.56 -2.34 -24.30
C ARG A 190 -20.07 -2.69 -24.32
N MET A 191 -19.28 -2.02 -23.47
CA MET A 191 -17.85 -2.32 -23.33
C MET A 191 -17.66 -3.64 -22.58
N ILE A 192 -18.46 -3.92 -21.56
CA ILE A 192 -18.43 -5.18 -20.81
C ILE A 192 -18.82 -6.36 -21.72
N ASP A 193 -19.86 -6.22 -22.57
CA ASP A 193 -20.21 -7.27 -23.55
C ASP A 193 -19.07 -7.49 -24.57
N LYS A 194 -18.41 -6.44 -25.05
CA LYS A 194 -17.22 -6.58 -25.90
C LYS A 194 -16.07 -7.28 -25.19
N ALA A 195 -15.86 -6.96 -23.89
CA ALA A 195 -14.84 -7.61 -23.08
C ALA A 195 -15.12 -9.12 -22.95
N ALA A 196 -16.37 -9.51 -22.64
CA ALA A 196 -16.76 -10.92 -22.58
C ALA A 196 -16.45 -11.65 -23.89
N LYS A 197 -16.80 -11.08 -25.04
CA LYS A 197 -16.52 -11.67 -26.37
C LYS A 197 -15.02 -11.79 -26.65
N MET A 198 -14.23 -10.76 -26.28
CA MET A 198 -12.77 -10.80 -26.44
C MET A 198 -12.15 -11.89 -25.56
N ILE A 199 -12.62 -12.01 -24.31
CA ILE A 199 -12.14 -13.01 -23.35
C ILE A 199 -12.43 -14.43 -23.89
N LEU A 200 -13.67 -14.70 -24.29
CA LEU A 200 -14.08 -16.01 -24.78
C LEU A 200 -13.38 -16.44 -26.09
N SER A 201 -12.84 -15.49 -26.85
CA SER A 201 -12.07 -15.77 -28.06
C SER A 201 -10.57 -15.93 -27.84
N ALA A 202 -10.06 -15.65 -26.63
CA ALA A 202 -8.65 -15.69 -26.32
C ALA A 202 -8.15 -17.13 -26.13
N LYS A 203 -6.90 -17.38 -26.54
CA LYS A 203 -6.22 -18.67 -26.37
C LYS A 203 -5.16 -18.64 -25.27
N LYS A 204 -4.63 -17.48 -24.97
CA LYS A 204 -3.59 -17.25 -23.96
C LYS A 204 -3.92 -16.02 -23.09
N PRO A 205 -5.12 -15.99 -22.45
CA PRO A 205 -5.49 -14.86 -21.61
C PRO A 205 -4.67 -14.82 -20.31
N VAL A 206 -4.44 -13.61 -19.79
CA VAL A 206 -3.88 -13.37 -18.46
C VAL A 206 -4.68 -12.27 -17.76
N LEU A 207 -5.12 -12.52 -16.52
CA LEU A 207 -5.68 -11.51 -15.64
C LEU A 207 -4.55 -10.80 -14.91
N TYR A 208 -4.39 -9.51 -15.17
CA TYR A 208 -3.36 -8.67 -14.59
C TYR A 208 -3.98 -7.72 -13.57
N VAL A 209 -3.74 -7.98 -12.27
CA VAL A 209 -4.44 -7.38 -11.15
C VAL A 209 -3.58 -6.34 -10.45
N GLY A 210 -4.08 -5.12 -10.35
CA GLY A 210 -3.44 -4.02 -9.62
C GLY A 210 -4.12 -3.69 -8.29
N GLY A 211 -3.62 -2.64 -7.63
CA GLY A 211 -4.11 -2.18 -6.33
C GLY A 211 -5.59 -1.76 -6.31
N GLY A 212 -6.18 -1.44 -7.47
CA GLY A 212 -7.60 -1.14 -7.58
C GLY A 212 -8.51 -2.28 -7.12
N ALA A 213 -8.05 -3.53 -7.21
CA ALA A 213 -8.80 -4.69 -6.72
C ALA A 213 -8.92 -4.70 -5.19
N SER A 214 -7.83 -4.35 -4.49
CA SER A 214 -7.85 -4.19 -3.02
C SER A 214 -8.68 -2.99 -2.58
N LEU A 215 -8.57 -1.86 -3.29
CA LEU A 215 -9.26 -0.62 -2.94
C LEU A 215 -10.79 -0.70 -3.07
N THR A 216 -11.28 -1.53 -4.00
CA THR A 216 -12.72 -1.71 -4.26
C THR A 216 -13.32 -2.96 -3.62
N ASP A 217 -12.52 -3.72 -2.84
CA ASP A 217 -12.91 -5.02 -2.26
C ASP A 217 -13.47 -6.00 -3.31
N ALA A 218 -12.82 -6.04 -4.49
CA ALA A 218 -13.30 -6.83 -5.63
C ALA A 218 -12.77 -8.28 -5.64
N HIS A 219 -12.21 -8.76 -4.54
CA HIS A 219 -11.51 -10.06 -4.45
C HIS A 219 -12.43 -11.26 -4.72
N SER A 220 -13.67 -11.25 -4.22
CA SER A 220 -14.63 -12.34 -4.47
C SER A 220 -15.04 -12.42 -5.93
N GLU A 221 -15.33 -11.27 -6.54
CA GLU A 221 -15.70 -11.16 -7.95
C GLU A 221 -14.51 -11.49 -8.88
N LEU A 222 -13.28 -11.20 -8.43
CA LEU A 222 -12.05 -11.57 -9.14
C LEU A 222 -11.80 -13.07 -9.09
N LEU A 223 -11.96 -13.69 -7.92
CA LEU A 223 -11.83 -15.14 -7.75
C LEU A 223 -12.85 -15.88 -8.63
N GLU A 224 -14.13 -15.47 -8.56
CA GLU A 224 -15.19 -16.01 -9.41
C GLU A 224 -14.84 -15.90 -10.90
N LEU A 225 -14.32 -14.74 -11.34
CA LEU A 225 -13.92 -14.55 -12.75
C LEU A 225 -12.79 -15.51 -13.14
N ALA A 226 -11.74 -15.60 -12.31
CA ALA A 226 -10.58 -16.43 -12.60
C ALA A 226 -10.95 -17.92 -12.67
N GLU A 227 -11.73 -18.42 -11.70
CA GLU A 227 -12.19 -19.81 -11.66
C GLU A 227 -13.15 -20.14 -12.80
N ARG A 228 -14.12 -19.26 -13.09
CA ARG A 228 -15.04 -19.42 -14.21
C ARG A 228 -14.31 -19.54 -15.54
N LEU A 229 -13.31 -18.73 -15.77
CA LEU A 229 -12.55 -18.70 -17.02
C LEU A 229 -11.38 -19.69 -17.05
N GLN A 230 -11.00 -20.24 -15.89
CA GLN A 230 -9.72 -20.98 -15.74
C GLN A 230 -8.53 -20.13 -16.23
N ALA A 231 -8.59 -18.81 -16.04
CA ALA A 231 -7.58 -17.89 -16.54
C ALA A 231 -6.46 -17.64 -15.52
N PRO A 232 -5.18 -17.71 -15.92
CA PRO A 232 -4.06 -17.40 -15.04
C PRO A 232 -4.12 -15.95 -14.52
N VAL A 233 -3.76 -15.76 -13.23
CA VAL A 233 -3.79 -14.47 -12.54
C VAL A 233 -2.40 -14.08 -12.10
N THR A 234 -1.96 -12.87 -12.47
CA THR A 234 -0.76 -12.25 -11.91
C THR A 234 -1.09 -10.93 -11.24
N THR A 235 -0.41 -10.60 -10.16
CA THR A 235 -0.66 -9.39 -9.38
C THR A 235 0.53 -8.44 -9.42
N THR A 236 0.25 -7.13 -9.36
CA THR A 236 1.29 -6.16 -9.01
C THR A 236 1.61 -6.26 -7.52
N LEU A 237 2.69 -5.61 -7.06
CA LEU A 237 2.97 -5.47 -5.63
C LEU A 237 1.75 -4.92 -4.87
N MET A 238 1.10 -3.89 -5.41
CA MET A 238 -0.09 -3.28 -4.79
C MET A 238 -1.38 -4.09 -4.97
N GLY A 239 -1.42 -5.02 -5.91
CA GLY A 239 -2.52 -5.97 -6.11
C GLY A 239 -2.38 -7.25 -5.28
N MET A 240 -1.27 -7.41 -4.58
CA MET A 240 -1.02 -8.58 -3.73
C MET A 240 -2.10 -8.72 -2.66
N ALA A 241 -2.40 -9.94 -2.24
CA ALA A 241 -3.52 -10.28 -1.36
C ALA A 241 -4.93 -10.04 -1.95
N SER A 242 -5.09 -9.45 -3.16
CA SER A 242 -6.40 -9.40 -3.84
C SER A 242 -6.81 -10.74 -4.46
N PHE A 243 -5.86 -11.62 -4.66
CA PHE A 243 -6.05 -12.99 -5.15
C PHE A 243 -5.19 -13.94 -4.30
N PRO A 244 -5.72 -15.13 -3.88
CA PRO A 244 -4.95 -16.04 -3.02
C PRO A 244 -3.67 -16.49 -3.73
N THR A 245 -2.51 -16.26 -3.09
CA THR A 245 -1.22 -16.48 -3.73
C THR A 245 -0.88 -17.96 -3.98
N GLN A 246 -1.52 -18.90 -3.23
CA GLN A 246 -1.36 -20.34 -3.40
C GLN A 246 -2.43 -20.98 -4.30
N HIS A 247 -3.35 -20.20 -4.87
CA HIS A 247 -4.34 -20.71 -5.81
C HIS A 247 -3.65 -21.26 -7.07
N GLU A 248 -4.16 -22.35 -7.65
CA GLU A 248 -3.55 -23.00 -8.81
C GLU A 248 -3.37 -22.06 -10.02
N LEU A 249 -4.31 -21.14 -10.20
CA LEU A 249 -4.28 -20.12 -11.25
C LEU A 249 -3.35 -18.94 -10.92
N SER A 250 -2.82 -18.83 -9.69
CA SER A 250 -1.93 -17.74 -9.31
C SER A 250 -0.54 -17.90 -9.93
N LEU A 251 -0.08 -16.88 -10.62
CA LEU A 251 1.29 -16.78 -11.15
C LEU A 251 2.20 -16.00 -10.21
N GLY A 252 1.68 -15.49 -9.08
CA GLY A 252 2.42 -14.58 -8.20
C GLY A 252 2.59 -13.18 -8.81
N MET A 253 3.59 -12.45 -8.31
CA MET A 253 3.89 -11.10 -8.75
C MET A 253 4.61 -11.10 -10.10
N LEU A 254 4.29 -10.11 -10.98
CA LEU A 254 5.01 -9.84 -12.22
C LEU A 254 5.95 -8.63 -12.08
N GLY A 255 6.75 -8.37 -13.10
CA GLY A 255 7.60 -7.19 -13.21
C GLY A 255 9.03 -7.44 -12.77
N MET A 256 9.73 -6.40 -12.30
CA MET A 256 11.19 -6.40 -12.04
C MET A 256 11.65 -7.57 -11.16
N HIS A 257 10.92 -7.87 -10.10
CA HIS A 257 11.18 -8.99 -9.18
C HIS A 257 10.06 -10.04 -9.19
N GLY A 258 9.32 -10.08 -10.30
CA GLY A 258 8.25 -11.05 -10.52
C GLY A 258 8.77 -12.47 -10.75
N THR A 259 7.86 -13.43 -10.69
CA THR A 259 8.19 -14.81 -11.03
C THR A 259 8.51 -14.93 -12.52
N TYR A 260 9.38 -15.88 -12.87
CA TYR A 260 9.70 -16.16 -14.28
C TYR A 260 8.43 -16.44 -15.09
N TYR A 261 7.59 -17.33 -14.59
CA TYR A 261 6.37 -17.75 -15.28
C TYR A 261 5.30 -16.66 -15.37
N ALA A 262 5.20 -15.71 -14.43
CA ALA A 262 4.31 -14.55 -14.54
C ALA A 262 4.77 -13.61 -15.68
N ASN A 263 6.06 -13.30 -15.73
CA ASN A 263 6.62 -12.43 -16.75
C ASN A 263 6.52 -13.08 -18.15
N MET A 264 6.78 -14.39 -18.26
CA MET A 264 6.65 -15.12 -19.51
C MET A 264 5.20 -15.24 -19.95
N ALA A 265 4.27 -15.46 -19.00
CA ALA A 265 2.84 -15.51 -19.32
C ALA A 265 2.33 -14.18 -19.88
N VAL A 266 2.70 -13.05 -19.27
CA VAL A 266 2.34 -11.72 -19.81
C VAL A 266 2.98 -11.47 -21.17
N THR A 267 4.26 -11.82 -21.35
CA THR A 267 4.96 -11.62 -22.63
C THR A 267 4.34 -12.40 -23.77
N ASN A 268 3.89 -13.64 -23.52
CA ASN A 268 3.35 -14.56 -24.55
C ASN A 268 1.82 -14.58 -24.63
N SER A 269 1.14 -13.74 -23.83
CA SER A 269 -0.32 -13.64 -23.86
C SER A 269 -0.86 -13.08 -25.17
N ASP A 270 -2.04 -13.53 -25.59
CA ASP A 270 -2.81 -12.94 -26.69
C ASP A 270 -3.89 -11.96 -26.21
N LEU A 271 -4.23 -12.04 -24.90
CA LEU A 271 -5.15 -11.13 -24.24
C LEU A 271 -4.66 -10.82 -22.81
N LEU A 272 -4.46 -9.55 -22.51
CA LEU A 272 -4.18 -9.05 -21.17
C LEU A 272 -5.39 -8.30 -20.63
N VAL A 273 -5.99 -8.79 -19.55
CA VAL A 273 -7.11 -8.14 -18.87
C VAL A 273 -6.58 -7.41 -17.63
N ALA A 274 -6.32 -6.12 -17.77
CA ALA A 274 -5.80 -5.28 -16.71
C ALA A 274 -6.94 -4.78 -15.81
N LEU A 275 -6.88 -5.14 -14.54
CA LEU A 275 -7.92 -4.93 -13.54
C LEU A 275 -7.40 -3.99 -12.43
N GLY A 276 -7.72 -2.70 -12.51
CA GLY A 276 -7.30 -1.70 -11.53
C GLY A 276 -5.77 -1.53 -11.45
N ALA A 277 -5.08 -1.59 -12.58
CA ALA A 277 -3.63 -1.51 -12.69
C ALA A 277 -3.21 -0.32 -13.58
N ARG A 278 -2.18 0.44 -13.17
CA ARG A 278 -1.73 1.66 -13.87
C ARG A 278 -0.55 1.46 -14.83
N PHE A 279 -0.08 0.23 -15.02
CA PHE A 279 1.07 -0.08 -15.87
C PHE A 279 2.33 0.70 -15.47
N ASP A 280 2.77 0.48 -14.24
CA ASP A 280 3.96 1.07 -13.64
C ASP A 280 5.23 0.58 -14.34
N ASP A 281 6.30 1.39 -14.36
CA ASP A 281 7.57 1.06 -15.01
C ASP A 281 8.27 -0.15 -14.36
N ARG A 282 8.08 -0.38 -13.06
CA ARG A 282 8.59 -1.57 -12.36
C ARG A 282 7.90 -2.86 -12.80
N VAL A 283 6.71 -2.73 -13.37
CA VAL A 283 5.93 -3.85 -13.90
C VAL A 283 6.18 -4.03 -15.40
N THR A 284 6.17 -2.94 -16.17
CA THR A 284 6.24 -3.03 -17.64
C THR A 284 7.66 -3.24 -18.16
N GLY A 285 8.67 -2.78 -17.43
CA GLY A 285 10.01 -2.68 -17.98
C GLY A 285 10.00 -1.87 -19.30
N LYS A 286 10.67 -2.36 -20.32
CA LYS A 286 10.68 -1.75 -21.66
C LYS A 286 9.31 -1.88 -22.31
N ILE A 287 8.58 -0.77 -22.40
CA ILE A 287 7.19 -0.72 -22.90
C ILE A 287 7.03 -1.37 -24.28
N ALA A 288 8.00 -1.18 -25.18
CA ALA A 288 7.92 -1.72 -26.56
C ALA A 288 7.87 -3.27 -26.61
N THR A 289 8.33 -3.94 -25.57
CA THR A 289 8.35 -5.41 -25.47
C THR A 289 7.36 -5.95 -24.43
N PHE A 290 6.58 -5.08 -23.77
CA PHE A 290 5.58 -5.48 -22.80
C PHE A 290 4.32 -6.03 -23.49
N ALA A 291 4.00 -7.31 -23.28
CA ALA A 291 2.85 -8.00 -23.85
C ALA A 291 2.66 -7.73 -25.37
N PRO A 292 3.70 -7.92 -26.20
CA PRO A 292 3.74 -7.40 -27.58
C PRO A 292 2.69 -8.01 -28.51
N HIS A 293 2.14 -9.18 -28.15
CA HIS A 293 1.15 -9.92 -28.94
C HIS A 293 -0.27 -9.78 -28.38
N ALA A 294 -0.42 -9.21 -27.18
CA ALA A 294 -1.71 -9.15 -26.49
C ALA A 294 -2.57 -8.00 -27.00
N LYS A 295 -3.87 -8.25 -27.13
CA LYS A 295 -4.87 -7.21 -27.00
C LYS A 295 -5.02 -6.86 -25.52
N VAL A 296 -5.28 -5.58 -25.20
CA VAL A 296 -5.39 -5.12 -23.82
C VAL A 296 -6.80 -4.63 -23.54
N ILE A 297 -7.47 -5.29 -22.59
CA ILE A 297 -8.66 -4.77 -21.91
C ILE A 297 -8.16 -4.06 -20.65
N HIS A 298 -8.56 -2.81 -20.45
CA HIS A 298 -8.16 -2.04 -19.24
C HIS A 298 -9.39 -1.54 -18.50
N VAL A 299 -9.60 -2.07 -17.29
CA VAL A 299 -10.64 -1.63 -16.36
C VAL A 299 -9.99 -0.74 -15.30
N ASP A 300 -10.37 0.51 -15.25
CA ASP A 300 -9.88 1.47 -14.26
C ASP A 300 -10.97 2.49 -13.95
N ILE A 301 -11.01 2.97 -12.70
CA ILE A 301 -11.94 4.04 -12.29
C ILE A 301 -11.47 5.43 -12.76
N ASP A 302 -10.16 5.58 -12.98
CA ASP A 302 -9.53 6.82 -13.43
C ASP A 302 -9.37 6.83 -14.96
N PRO A 303 -10.17 7.63 -15.68
CA PRO A 303 -10.04 7.70 -17.13
C PRO A 303 -8.68 8.23 -17.59
N THR A 304 -7.93 8.94 -16.74
CA THR A 304 -6.60 9.46 -17.07
C THR A 304 -5.51 8.40 -17.05
N SER A 305 -5.74 7.26 -16.39
CA SER A 305 -4.86 6.09 -16.41
C SER A 305 -4.96 5.31 -17.72
N ILE A 306 -6.10 5.41 -18.43
CA ILE A 306 -6.33 4.67 -19.68
C ILE A 306 -5.42 5.19 -20.81
N LYS A 307 -4.67 4.28 -21.43
CA LYS A 307 -3.71 4.59 -22.52
C LYS A 307 -2.57 5.53 -22.12
N LYS A 308 -2.32 5.71 -20.83
CA LYS A 308 -1.25 6.60 -20.37
C LYS A 308 0.13 6.03 -20.68
N ASN A 309 0.37 4.76 -20.39
CA ASN A 309 1.68 4.11 -20.51
C ASN A 309 1.70 3.03 -21.61
N VAL A 310 0.61 2.31 -21.83
CA VAL A 310 0.53 1.22 -22.79
C VAL A 310 -0.66 1.41 -23.74
N ARG A 311 -0.61 0.77 -24.92
CA ARG A 311 -1.76 0.70 -25.80
C ARG A 311 -2.89 -0.09 -25.16
N VAL A 312 -4.12 0.41 -25.27
CA VAL A 312 -5.33 -0.26 -24.79
C VAL A 312 -6.31 -0.42 -25.95
N ASP A 313 -6.76 -1.65 -26.20
CA ASP A 313 -7.70 -1.97 -27.27
C ASP A 313 -9.14 -1.77 -26.79
N LEU A 314 -9.46 -2.11 -25.55
CA LEU A 314 -10.79 -1.95 -24.97
C LEU A 314 -10.71 -1.30 -23.58
N PRO A 315 -11.02 0.01 -23.45
CA PRO A 315 -11.11 0.67 -22.15
C PRO A 315 -12.49 0.45 -21.52
N ILE A 316 -12.53 0.25 -20.21
CA ILE A 316 -13.75 0.24 -19.38
C ILE A 316 -13.51 1.14 -18.18
N VAL A 317 -14.12 2.31 -18.18
CA VAL A 317 -14.07 3.23 -17.04
C VAL A 317 -15.21 2.88 -16.08
N GLY A 318 -14.88 2.63 -14.82
CA GLY A 318 -15.85 2.29 -13.78
C GLY A 318 -15.19 1.66 -12.55
N ASP A 319 -15.98 1.51 -11.49
CA ASP A 319 -15.59 0.76 -10.31
C ASP A 319 -15.33 -0.70 -10.67
N LEU A 320 -14.19 -1.24 -10.21
CA LEU A 320 -13.77 -2.58 -10.62
C LEU A 320 -14.76 -3.66 -10.15
N ARG A 321 -15.27 -3.55 -8.94
CA ARG A 321 -16.22 -4.51 -8.39
C ARG A 321 -17.52 -4.53 -9.18
N ASP A 322 -18.05 -3.33 -9.54
CA ASP A 322 -19.23 -3.19 -10.41
C ASP A 322 -19.02 -3.84 -11.78
N VAL A 323 -17.85 -3.56 -12.39
CA VAL A 323 -17.50 -4.12 -13.71
C VAL A 323 -17.39 -5.65 -13.64
N LEU A 324 -16.71 -6.20 -12.64
CA LEU A 324 -16.53 -7.64 -12.48
C LEU A 324 -17.86 -8.36 -12.24
N ARG A 325 -18.74 -7.81 -11.38
CA ARG A 325 -20.09 -8.38 -11.19
C ARG A 325 -20.90 -8.49 -12.46
N LYS A 326 -20.87 -7.44 -13.28
CA LYS A 326 -21.55 -7.41 -14.57
C LYS A 326 -20.93 -8.38 -15.57
N LEU A 327 -19.59 -8.45 -15.60
CA LEU A 327 -18.86 -9.36 -16.49
C LEU A 327 -19.14 -10.83 -16.11
N ASN A 328 -19.06 -11.18 -14.82
CA ASN A 328 -19.36 -12.52 -14.33
C ASN A 328 -20.79 -12.96 -14.68
N LYS A 329 -21.75 -12.03 -14.52
CA LYS A 329 -23.15 -12.31 -14.91
C LYS A 329 -23.25 -12.62 -16.42
N GLN A 330 -22.62 -11.83 -17.29
CA GLN A 330 -22.65 -12.05 -18.73
C GLN A 330 -21.96 -13.36 -19.15
N LEU A 331 -20.87 -13.73 -18.47
CA LEU A 331 -20.17 -14.99 -18.73
C LEU A 331 -20.98 -16.20 -18.25
N ALA A 332 -21.71 -16.05 -17.13
CA ALA A 332 -22.62 -17.09 -16.66
C ALA A 332 -23.77 -17.39 -17.66
N GLU A 333 -24.22 -16.38 -18.41
CA GLU A 333 -25.22 -16.53 -19.46
C GLU A 333 -24.66 -17.19 -20.76
N ARG A 334 -23.33 -17.43 -20.83
CA ARG A 334 -22.60 -17.98 -22.00
C ARG A 334 -21.78 -19.21 -21.63
N GLN A 335 -22.35 -20.08 -20.81
CA GLN A 335 -21.65 -21.23 -20.24
C GLN A 335 -21.02 -22.14 -21.30
N ASP A 336 -21.73 -22.41 -22.40
CA ASP A 336 -21.23 -23.26 -23.50
C ASP A 336 -19.95 -22.68 -24.15
N GLU A 337 -19.88 -21.33 -24.30
CA GLU A 337 -18.71 -20.64 -24.83
C GLU A 337 -17.53 -20.68 -23.85
N VAL A 338 -17.82 -20.61 -22.52
CA VAL A 338 -16.82 -20.74 -21.46
C VAL A 338 -16.21 -22.15 -21.47
N GLU A 339 -17.03 -23.21 -21.60
CA GLU A 339 -16.55 -24.60 -21.66
C GLU A 339 -15.66 -24.85 -22.88
N LEU A 340 -16.03 -24.30 -24.03
CA LEU A 340 -15.18 -24.36 -25.23
C LEU A 340 -13.83 -23.64 -25.04
N MET A 341 -13.83 -22.53 -24.29
CA MET A 341 -12.59 -21.82 -23.95
C MET A 341 -11.68 -22.68 -23.07
N HIS A 342 -12.22 -23.42 -22.09
CA HIS A 342 -11.42 -24.28 -21.20
C HIS A 342 -10.59 -25.31 -22.00
N ASP A 343 -11.19 -25.93 -23.02
CA ASP A 343 -10.47 -26.86 -23.88
C ASP A 343 -9.33 -26.18 -24.65
N ALA A 344 -9.56 -24.95 -25.12
CA ALA A 344 -8.55 -24.16 -25.80
C ALA A 344 -7.39 -23.72 -24.90
N LEU A 345 -7.62 -23.60 -23.57
CA LEU A 345 -6.62 -23.17 -22.61
C LEU A 345 -5.65 -24.28 -22.15
N LYS A 346 -5.94 -25.55 -22.40
CA LYS A 346 -5.10 -26.67 -21.94
C LYS A 346 -3.63 -26.51 -22.33
N SER A 347 -3.37 -26.20 -23.61
CA SER A 347 -2.00 -25.97 -24.07
C SER A 347 -1.33 -24.77 -23.43
N TRP A 348 -2.10 -23.74 -23.05
CA TRP A 348 -1.59 -22.57 -22.36
C TRP A 348 -1.18 -22.90 -20.91
N HIS A 349 -2.01 -23.67 -20.22
CA HIS A 349 -1.67 -24.18 -18.89
C HIS A 349 -0.44 -25.09 -18.89
N ASP A 350 -0.31 -25.96 -19.90
CA ASP A 350 0.87 -26.84 -20.05
C ASP A 350 2.15 -26.02 -20.27
N GLU A 351 2.08 -24.96 -21.08
CA GLU A 351 3.22 -24.05 -21.32
C GLU A 351 3.64 -23.32 -20.02
N ILE A 352 2.67 -22.80 -19.25
CA ILE A 352 2.92 -22.16 -17.95
C ILE A 352 3.47 -23.16 -16.93
N ALA A 353 2.93 -24.37 -16.88
CA ALA A 353 3.40 -25.43 -16.00
C ALA A 353 4.86 -25.82 -16.32
N GLY A 354 5.23 -25.84 -17.61
CA GLY A 354 6.61 -26.02 -18.06
C GLY A 354 7.53 -24.94 -17.48
N TRP A 355 7.19 -23.68 -17.63
CA TRP A 355 7.99 -22.58 -17.09
C TRP A 355 8.09 -22.62 -15.56
N ARG A 356 7.01 -22.97 -14.85
CA ARG A 356 7.00 -23.11 -13.40
C ARG A 356 7.90 -24.25 -12.92
N LYS A 357 7.94 -25.36 -13.67
CA LYS A 357 8.81 -26.49 -13.40
C LYS A 357 10.28 -26.19 -13.63
N ASP A 358 10.59 -25.48 -14.74
CA ASP A 358 11.97 -25.20 -15.14
C ASP A 358 12.58 -24.05 -14.34
N HIS A 359 11.75 -23.09 -13.91
CA HIS A 359 12.16 -21.89 -13.16
C HIS A 359 11.27 -21.67 -11.93
N PRO A 360 11.28 -22.59 -10.96
CA PRO A 360 10.49 -22.43 -9.73
C PRO A 360 11.01 -21.26 -8.90
N MET A 361 10.11 -20.59 -8.17
CA MET A 361 10.51 -19.61 -7.17
C MET A 361 11.13 -20.34 -5.98
N THR A 362 12.46 -20.31 -5.87
CA THR A 362 13.20 -21.04 -4.85
C THR A 362 14.53 -20.34 -4.53
N TYR A 363 15.15 -20.75 -3.44
CA TYR A 363 16.45 -20.27 -2.99
C TYR A 363 17.33 -21.45 -2.52
N LYS A 364 18.64 -21.20 -2.39
CA LYS A 364 19.57 -22.20 -1.88
C LYS A 364 19.58 -22.16 -0.35
N ALA A 365 19.02 -23.17 0.28
CA ALA A 365 19.07 -23.31 1.73
C ALA A 365 20.51 -23.37 2.27
N SER A 366 20.74 -22.90 3.49
CA SER A 366 22.02 -22.96 4.18
C SER A 366 21.84 -23.50 5.61
N LYS A 367 22.82 -24.27 6.09
CA LYS A 367 22.86 -24.73 7.48
C LYS A 367 23.63 -23.78 8.41
N THR A 368 24.36 -22.83 7.84
CA THR A 368 25.26 -21.93 8.60
C THR A 368 24.80 -20.49 8.58
N GLU A 369 24.08 -20.06 7.55
CA GLU A 369 23.62 -18.70 7.38
C GLU A 369 22.09 -18.67 7.30
N ILE A 370 21.48 -17.68 7.94
CA ILE A 370 20.04 -17.43 7.82
C ILE A 370 19.76 -16.84 6.43
N LYS A 371 18.96 -17.51 5.62
CA LYS A 371 18.44 -16.98 4.38
C LYS A 371 17.19 -16.13 4.65
N PRO A 372 17.09 -14.90 4.08
CA PRO A 372 15.92 -14.06 4.32
C PRO A 372 14.61 -14.71 3.87
N GLN A 373 14.63 -15.46 2.78
CA GLN A 373 13.50 -16.23 2.28
C GLN A 373 12.99 -17.23 3.31
N PHE A 374 13.92 -17.96 3.97
CA PHE A 374 13.60 -18.92 5.03
C PHE A 374 12.89 -18.26 6.22
N VAL A 375 13.34 -17.06 6.61
CA VAL A 375 12.67 -16.31 7.68
C VAL A 375 11.23 -15.96 7.28
N VAL A 376 11.03 -15.48 6.05
CA VAL A 376 9.71 -15.08 5.55
C VAL A 376 8.76 -16.28 5.46
N GLU A 377 9.24 -17.43 4.97
CA GLU A 377 8.45 -18.68 4.94
C GLU A 377 8.06 -19.14 6.34
N LYS A 378 9.00 -19.10 7.30
CA LYS A 378 8.72 -19.47 8.69
C LYS A 378 7.77 -18.50 9.39
N LEU A 379 7.87 -17.21 9.10
CA LEU A 379 6.89 -16.22 9.56
C LEU A 379 5.49 -16.57 9.07
N ARG A 380 5.33 -16.91 7.77
CA ARG A 380 4.03 -17.30 7.22
C ARG A 380 3.49 -18.59 7.84
N GLU A 381 4.36 -19.59 7.98
CA GLU A 381 3.99 -20.90 8.56
C GLU A 381 3.46 -20.78 9.99
N LEU A 382 4.02 -19.85 10.78
CA LEU A 382 3.71 -19.68 12.19
C LEU A 382 2.68 -18.58 12.47
N SER A 383 2.38 -17.73 11.49
CA SER A 383 1.41 -16.64 11.65
C SER A 383 -0.03 -17.10 11.43
N SER A 384 -1.00 -16.33 11.95
CA SER A 384 -2.42 -16.52 11.65
C SER A 384 -2.72 -16.27 10.15
N ASP A 385 -3.76 -16.92 9.64
CA ASP A 385 -4.16 -16.77 8.23
C ASP A 385 -4.60 -15.36 7.86
N ASP A 386 -5.08 -14.60 8.84
CA ASP A 386 -5.53 -13.22 8.71
C ASP A 386 -4.50 -12.19 9.20
N ALA A 387 -3.25 -12.62 9.47
CA ALA A 387 -2.19 -11.71 9.89
C ALA A 387 -2.00 -10.57 8.88
N ILE A 388 -1.91 -9.35 9.41
CA ILE A 388 -1.61 -8.17 8.59
C ILE A 388 -0.09 -8.00 8.56
N VAL A 389 0.46 -7.98 7.36
CA VAL A 389 1.90 -7.80 7.14
C VAL A 389 2.15 -6.44 6.53
N THR A 390 2.94 -5.62 7.22
CA THR A 390 3.50 -4.41 6.66
C THR A 390 4.94 -4.63 6.23
N THR A 391 5.42 -3.89 5.27
CA THR A 391 6.84 -3.92 4.93
C THR A 391 7.42 -2.53 4.87
N GLU A 392 8.64 -2.41 5.32
CA GLU A 392 9.54 -1.35 4.90
C GLU A 392 9.93 -1.53 3.42
N VAL A 393 10.73 -0.61 2.86
CA VAL A 393 11.12 -0.66 1.44
C VAL A 393 12.58 -1.08 1.28
N GLY A 394 12.79 -2.14 0.48
CA GLY A 394 14.10 -2.72 0.21
C GLY A 394 14.01 -4.18 -0.23
N GLN A 395 15.11 -4.93 -0.09
CA GLN A 395 15.14 -6.37 -0.42
C GLN A 395 14.11 -7.17 0.38
N HIS A 396 13.94 -6.86 1.66
CA HIS A 396 12.96 -7.50 2.56
C HIS A 396 11.53 -7.38 2.03
N GLN A 397 11.14 -6.24 1.44
CA GLN A 397 9.84 -6.06 0.79
C GLN A 397 9.64 -7.06 -0.35
N MET A 398 10.66 -7.24 -1.18
CA MET A 398 10.58 -8.16 -2.32
C MET A 398 10.59 -9.62 -1.88
N TRP A 399 11.41 -10.00 -0.89
CA TRP A 399 11.36 -11.36 -0.32
C TRP A 399 10.01 -11.65 0.32
N THR A 400 9.41 -10.67 1.00
CA THR A 400 8.05 -10.81 1.53
C THR A 400 7.04 -11.03 0.41
N ALA A 401 7.10 -10.23 -0.66
CA ALA A 401 6.22 -10.36 -1.81
C ALA A 401 6.38 -11.72 -2.54
N GLN A 402 7.58 -12.30 -2.52
CA GLN A 402 7.88 -13.56 -3.21
C GLN A 402 7.57 -14.80 -2.36
N PHE A 403 7.75 -14.75 -1.03
CA PHE A 403 7.74 -15.94 -0.17
C PHE A 403 6.71 -15.92 0.96
N PHE A 404 6.05 -14.78 1.23
CA PHE A 404 4.93 -14.74 2.17
C PHE A 404 3.61 -14.96 1.40
N HIS A 405 2.94 -16.06 1.69
CA HIS A 405 1.72 -16.43 0.99
C HIS A 405 0.49 -15.81 1.65
N PHE A 406 -0.12 -14.85 0.97
CA PHE A 406 -1.32 -14.15 1.42
C PHE A 406 -2.59 -14.90 1.00
N THR A 407 -3.53 -15.06 1.93
CA THR A 407 -4.80 -15.77 1.73
C THR A 407 -6.02 -14.85 1.87
N GLN A 408 -5.85 -13.72 2.55
CA GLN A 408 -6.92 -12.77 2.86
C GLN A 408 -6.66 -11.39 2.25
N PRO A 409 -7.70 -10.69 1.78
CA PRO A 409 -7.55 -9.33 1.28
C PRO A 409 -7.14 -8.35 2.39
N ARG A 410 -6.52 -7.23 1.99
CA ARG A 410 -6.07 -6.15 2.89
C ARG A 410 -5.08 -6.60 3.98
N THR A 411 -4.36 -7.69 3.74
CA THR A 411 -3.36 -8.22 4.69
C THR A 411 -1.91 -7.90 4.29
N PHE A 412 -1.68 -7.30 3.12
CA PHE A 412 -0.37 -6.83 2.70
C PHE A 412 -0.37 -5.32 2.50
N LEU A 413 0.41 -4.60 3.31
CA LEU A 413 0.52 -3.15 3.33
C LEU A 413 1.97 -2.74 3.04
N SER A 414 2.19 -2.00 1.96
CA SER A 414 3.53 -1.61 1.55
C SER A 414 3.51 -0.33 0.73
N SER A 415 4.61 0.42 0.72
CA SER A 415 4.78 1.57 -0.17
C SER A 415 5.30 1.11 -1.52
N GLY A 416 4.42 0.99 -2.51
CA GLY A 416 4.79 0.48 -3.83
C GLY A 416 5.06 1.59 -4.85
N GLY A 417 4.28 2.65 -4.86
CA GLY A 417 4.37 3.71 -5.85
C GLY A 417 5.51 4.70 -5.59
N LEU A 418 5.66 5.19 -4.37
CA LEU A 418 6.74 6.09 -3.98
C LEU A 418 7.98 5.32 -3.48
N GLY A 419 7.80 4.15 -2.89
CA GLY A 419 8.90 3.34 -2.37
C GLY A 419 9.54 3.96 -1.13
N THR A 420 8.72 4.37 -0.16
CA THR A 420 9.13 5.13 1.01
C THR A 420 9.76 4.23 2.07
N MET A 421 11.06 4.35 2.31
CA MET A 421 11.70 3.79 3.50
C MET A 421 11.19 4.53 4.75
N GLY A 422 10.97 3.82 5.85
CA GLY A 422 10.35 4.35 7.07
C GLY A 422 8.82 4.26 7.08
N TYR A 423 8.21 3.56 6.12
CA TYR A 423 6.76 3.37 6.01
C TYR A 423 6.23 2.24 6.91
N GLY A 424 6.93 1.10 6.99
CA GLY A 424 6.40 -0.17 7.51
C GLY A 424 5.97 -0.11 8.96
N LEU A 425 6.86 0.34 9.84
CA LEU A 425 6.58 0.42 11.29
C LEU A 425 5.39 1.34 11.63
N PRO A 426 5.31 2.59 11.11
CA PRO A 426 4.12 3.42 11.34
C PRO A 426 2.85 2.85 10.71
N ALA A 427 2.93 2.22 9.55
CA ALA A 427 1.77 1.56 8.93
C ALA A 427 1.28 0.38 9.78
N ALA A 428 2.20 -0.41 10.37
CA ALA A 428 1.87 -1.46 11.34
C ALA A 428 1.17 -0.90 12.58
N LEU A 429 1.65 0.24 13.09
CA LEU A 429 1.01 0.96 14.19
C LEU A 429 -0.44 1.30 13.83
N GLY A 430 -0.68 1.86 12.64
CA GLY A 430 -2.02 2.19 12.15
C GLY A 430 -2.92 0.97 12.00
N ALA A 431 -2.42 -0.11 11.43
CA ALA A 431 -3.14 -1.38 11.27
C ALA A 431 -3.48 -2.01 12.63
N GLN A 432 -2.53 -2.00 13.58
CA GLN A 432 -2.77 -2.55 14.93
C GLN A 432 -3.76 -1.70 15.74
N ALA A 433 -3.76 -0.38 15.53
CA ALA A 433 -4.76 0.49 16.15
C ALA A 433 -6.17 0.21 15.65
N ALA A 434 -6.31 -0.16 14.37
CA ALA A 434 -7.58 -0.54 13.75
C ALA A 434 -8.07 -1.92 14.17
N PHE A 435 -7.14 -2.86 14.34
CA PHE A 435 -7.43 -4.27 14.66
C PHE A 435 -6.61 -4.73 15.88
N PRO A 436 -7.03 -4.37 17.10
CA PRO A 436 -6.26 -4.66 18.32
C PRO A 436 -5.99 -6.16 18.55
N ASP A 437 -6.90 -7.02 18.11
CA ASP A 437 -6.85 -8.46 18.34
C ASP A 437 -6.21 -9.26 17.19
N ARG A 438 -5.91 -8.62 16.06
CA ARG A 438 -5.25 -9.27 14.94
C ARG A 438 -3.74 -9.22 15.09
N GLN A 439 -3.10 -10.26 14.59
CA GLN A 439 -1.64 -10.29 14.49
C GLN A 439 -1.17 -9.30 13.42
N VAL A 440 -0.29 -8.35 13.80
CA VAL A 440 0.34 -7.41 12.88
C VAL A 440 1.85 -7.62 12.91
N ILE A 441 2.45 -7.83 11.74
CA ILE A 441 3.87 -8.12 11.56
C ILE A 441 4.47 -7.06 10.63
N ASP A 442 5.47 -6.32 11.10
CA ASP A 442 6.26 -5.43 10.24
C ASP A 442 7.56 -6.13 9.81
N ILE A 443 7.77 -6.30 8.50
CA ILE A 443 8.99 -6.90 7.96
C ILE A 443 9.89 -5.79 7.40
N SER A 444 10.97 -5.55 8.12
CA SER A 444 11.89 -4.43 7.94
C SER A 444 13.29 -4.88 7.53
N GLY A 445 14.03 -3.98 6.90
CA GLY A 445 15.49 -4.03 6.82
C GLY A 445 16.13 -3.14 7.89
N ASP A 446 17.36 -3.45 8.26
CA ASP A 446 18.12 -2.72 9.28
C ASP A 446 18.29 -1.22 8.96
N GLY A 447 18.41 -0.85 7.69
CA GLY A 447 18.51 0.56 7.28
C GLY A 447 17.17 1.29 7.27
N SER A 448 16.14 0.66 6.78
CA SER A 448 14.81 1.26 6.60
C SER A 448 14.09 1.47 7.94
N PHE A 449 14.16 0.50 8.84
CA PHE A 449 13.60 0.58 10.19
C PHE A 449 14.08 1.81 10.97
N GLN A 450 15.34 2.22 10.80
CA GLN A 450 15.92 3.35 11.52
C GLN A 450 15.25 4.69 11.20
N MET A 451 14.56 4.81 10.07
CA MET A 451 13.97 6.08 9.64
C MET A 451 12.76 6.51 10.48
N ASN A 452 12.05 5.56 11.11
CA ASN A 452 10.93 5.82 12.01
C ASN A 452 10.96 4.96 13.28
N SER A 453 12.14 4.52 13.71
CA SER A 453 12.34 3.68 14.90
C SER A 453 11.83 4.30 16.20
N GLN A 454 11.71 5.65 16.27
CA GLN A 454 11.14 6.37 17.41
C GLN A 454 9.67 5.98 17.69
N GLU A 455 8.96 5.40 16.72
CA GLU A 455 7.58 4.94 16.91
C GLU A 455 7.47 3.70 17.79
N LEU A 456 8.60 3.08 18.16
CA LEU A 456 8.64 2.10 19.26
C LEU A 456 8.07 2.67 20.56
N ALA A 457 8.37 3.96 20.85
CA ALA A 457 7.78 4.63 22.00
C ALA A 457 6.25 4.70 21.91
N THR A 458 5.70 4.92 20.72
CA THR A 458 4.26 4.93 20.48
C THR A 458 3.65 3.54 20.69
N LEU A 459 4.27 2.49 20.12
CA LEU A 459 3.80 1.11 20.30
C LEU A 459 3.77 0.71 21.79
N VAL A 460 4.83 1.04 22.54
CA VAL A 460 4.92 0.73 23.98
C VAL A 460 3.88 1.52 24.77
N GLN A 461 3.74 2.84 24.51
CA GLN A 461 2.80 3.71 25.21
C GLN A 461 1.35 3.22 25.07
N TYR A 462 0.96 2.81 23.86
CA TYR A 462 -0.41 2.35 23.57
C TYR A 462 -0.57 0.83 23.68
N ARG A 463 0.48 0.11 24.10
CA ARG A 463 0.51 -1.36 24.24
C ARG A 463 0.07 -2.08 22.97
N LEU A 464 0.50 -1.60 21.83
CA LEU A 464 0.20 -2.19 20.53
C LEU A 464 1.16 -3.37 20.26
N PRO A 465 0.67 -4.63 20.15
CA PRO A 465 1.53 -5.82 20.15
C PRO A 465 2.14 -6.14 18.76
N VAL A 466 2.58 -5.13 18.04
CA VAL A 466 3.22 -5.29 16.73
C VAL A 466 4.48 -6.15 16.84
N LYS A 467 4.63 -7.11 15.93
CA LYS A 467 5.82 -7.97 15.81
C LYS A 467 6.72 -7.46 14.70
N ILE A 468 7.87 -6.92 15.07
CA ILE A 468 8.80 -6.26 14.17
C ILE A 468 9.92 -7.23 13.84
N VAL A 469 10.06 -7.56 12.55
CA VAL A 469 11.08 -8.45 12.00
C VAL A 469 12.15 -7.62 11.32
N ILE A 470 13.37 -7.66 11.79
CA ILE A 470 14.50 -6.97 11.16
C ILE A 470 15.39 -7.99 10.45
N LEU A 471 15.33 -8.01 9.12
CA LEU A 471 16.24 -8.78 8.27
C LEU A 471 17.55 -7.99 8.12
N ASN A 472 18.47 -8.24 9.04
CA ASN A 472 19.70 -7.46 9.18
C ASN A 472 20.85 -8.06 8.37
N ASN A 473 21.26 -7.41 7.28
CA ASN A 473 22.44 -7.75 6.49
C ASN A 473 23.57 -6.70 6.59
N ASN A 474 23.41 -5.67 7.42
CA ASN A 474 24.30 -4.51 7.54
C ASN A 474 24.55 -3.78 6.21
N PHE A 475 23.52 -3.71 5.35
CA PHE A 475 23.60 -2.98 4.08
C PHE A 475 22.28 -2.26 3.77
N LEU A 476 22.35 -1.19 3.00
CA LEU A 476 21.26 -0.72 2.18
C LEU A 476 21.09 -1.71 1.01
N GLY A 477 20.46 -2.85 1.30
CA GLY A 477 20.59 -4.09 0.54
C GLY A 477 20.21 -3.99 -0.93
N MET A 478 19.12 -3.27 -1.28
CA MET A 478 18.71 -3.11 -2.68
C MET A 478 19.72 -2.27 -3.46
N VAL A 479 20.25 -1.18 -2.87
CA VAL A 479 21.27 -0.34 -3.52
C VAL A 479 22.57 -1.13 -3.67
N ARG A 480 22.99 -1.88 -2.63
CA ARG A 480 24.13 -2.78 -2.69
C ARG A 480 24.00 -3.81 -3.83
N GLN A 481 22.80 -4.43 -4.00
CA GLN A 481 22.54 -5.38 -5.09
C GLN A 481 22.76 -4.74 -6.47
N TRP A 482 22.30 -3.51 -6.67
CA TRP A 482 22.55 -2.77 -7.92
C TRP A 482 24.01 -2.46 -8.12
N GLN A 483 24.73 -2.05 -7.07
CA GLN A 483 26.19 -1.84 -7.13
C GLN A 483 26.94 -3.14 -7.46
N GLN A 484 26.46 -4.26 -6.92
CA GLN A 484 27.04 -5.58 -7.23
C GLN A 484 26.84 -5.97 -8.69
N LEU A 485 25.64 -5.79 -9.22
CA LEU A 485 25.26 -6.29 -10.55
C LEU A 485 25.69 -5.36 -11.69
N PHE A 486 25.75 -4.04 -11.45
CA PHE A 486 25.90 -3.05 -12.52
C PHE A 486 27.07 -2.07 -12.32
N PHE A 487 27.75 -2.11 -11.16
CA PHE A 487 28.85 -1.17 -10.84
C PHE A 487 30.09 -1.87 -10.27
N ASP A 488 30.42 -3.07 -10.76
CA ASP A 488 31.64 -3.82 -10.45
C ASP A 488 31.91 -3.99 -8.94
N LYS A 489 30.82 -4.18 -8.13
CA LYS A 489 30.87 -4.29 -6.66
C LYS A 489 31.48 -3.07 -5.96
N ARG A 490 31.42 -1.90 -6.57
CA ARG A 490 31.87 -0.65 -5.96
C ARG A 490 30.83 -0.17 -4.94
N TYR A 491 30.87 -0.71 -3.74
CA TYR A 491 29.92 -0.46 -2.63
C TYR A 491 30.17 0.92 -2.00
N SER A 492 29.62 1.98 -2.59
CA SER A 492 29.74 3.34 -2.08
C SER A 492 28.58 3.68 -1.15
N GLN A 493 28.87 3.96 0.13
CA GLN A 493 27.93 4.44 1.15
C GLN A 493 26.69 3.52 1.37
N THR A 494 26.83 2.22 1.12
CA THR A 494 25.75 1.24 1.31
C THR A 494 26.02 0.26 2.43
N CYS A 495 27.28 0.15 2.90
CA CYS A 495 27.66 -0.67 4.05
C CYS A 495 27.37 0.09 5.35
N MET A 496 26.67 -0.56 6.27
CA MET A 496 26.34 -0.04 7.60
C MET A 496 27.26 -0.70 8.63
N GLU A 497 28.54 -0.27 8.65
CA GLU A 497 29.63 -0.95 9.39
C GLU A 497 29.50 -0.88 10.91
N LEU A 498 28.84 0.15 11.45
CA LEU A 498 28.56 0.27 12.88
C LEU A 498 27.14 -0.25 13.14
N PRO A 499 26.98 -1.54 13.42
CA PRO A 499 25.67 -2.12 13.57
C PRO A 499 25.02 -1.62 14.87
N ILE A 500 23.77 -1.16 14.74
CA ILE A 500 22.91 -0.91 15.89
C ILE A 500 22.59 -2.26 16.55
N ASP A 501 22.62 -2.31 17.86
CA ASP A 501 22.09 -3.43 18.63
C ASP A 501 20.57 -3.26 18.79
N PHE A 502 19.80 -3.88 17.89
CA PHE A 502 18.34 -3.74 17.89
C PHE A 502 17.66 -4.38 19.10
N VAL A 503 18.30 -5.38 19.75
CA VAL A 503 17.80 -5.95 21.01
C VAL A 503 17.88 -4.91 22.12
N LYS A 504 19.03 -4.28 22.30
CA LYS A 504 19.20 -3.20 23.29
C LYS A 504 18.33 -1.99 22.97
N LEU A 505 18.12 -1.70 21.68
CA LEU A 505 17.23 -0.61 21.27
C LEU A 505 15.78 -0.92 21.69
N ALA A 506 15.29 -2.14 21.49
CA ALA A 506 13.98 -2.55 21.95
C ALA A 506 13.83 -2.38 23.47
N GLU A 507 14.80 -2.89 24.23
CA GLU A 507 14.83 -2.80 25.68
C GLU A 507 14.85 -1.36 26.18
N ALA A 508 15.60 -0.47 25.51
CA ALA A 508 15.66 0.96 25.85
C ALA A 508 14.32 1.68 25.69
N TYR A 509 13.46 1.22 24.78
CA TYR A 509 12.09 1.71 24.63
C TYR A 509 11.06 0.97 25.51
N GLY A 510 11.45 -0.09 26.21
CA GLY A 510 10.55 -0.93 27.02
C GLY A 510 9.81 -2.01 26.20
N ALA A 511 10.29 -2.32 25.00
CA ALA A 511 9.85 -3.43 24.19
C ALA A 511 10.73 -4.67 24.42
N THR A 512 10.30 -5.83 23.94
CA THR A 512 11.12 -7.06 23.99
C THR A 512 12.00 -7.14 22.75
N GLY A 513 13.29 -7.47 22.94
CA GLY A 513 14.24 -7.73 21.85
C GLY A 513 14.66 -9.18 21.82
N LEU A 514 14.59 -9.83 20.65
CA LEU A 514 15.04 -11.21 20.40
C LEU A 514 15.98 -11.23 19.20
N ARG A 515 16.90 -12.22 19.17
CA ARG A 515 17.87 -12.33 18.07
C ARG A 515 18.12 -13.77 17.68
N ALA A 516 18.16 -14.04 16.36
CA ALA A 516 18.70 -15.26 15.79
C ALA A 516 19.93 -14.96 14.92
N THR A 517 20.97 -15.78 15.06
CA THR A 517 22.22 -15.70 14.28
C THR A 517 22.48 -16.97 13.48
N LYS A 518 21.69 -18.01 13.70
CA LYS A 518 21.77 -19.33 13.03
C LYS A 518 20.40 -19.79 12.57
N PRO A 519 20.31 -20.58 11.49
CA PRO A 519 19.03 -21.06 10.95
C PRO A 519 18.16 -21.84 11.94
N ASP A 520 18.78 -22.63 12.81
CA ASP A 520 18.10 -23.46 13.82
C ASP A 520 17.42 -22.65 14.94
N GLN A 521 17.77 -21.38 15.08
CA GLN A 521 17.17 -20.47 16.07
C GLN A 521 15.94 -19.71 15.54
N VAL A 522 15.71 -19.71 14.23
CA VAL A 522 14.70 -18.84 13.57
C VAL A 522 13.31 -19.17 14.08
N GLU A 523 12.91 -20.44 14.09
CA GLU A 523 11.58 -20.85 14.50
C GLU A 523 11.31 -20.53 15.98
N ASP A 524 12.27 -20.82 16.86
CA ASP A 524 12.14 -20.56 18.31
C ASP A 524 11.97 -19.08 18.60
N VAL A 525 12.74 -18.21 17.91
CA VAL A 525 12.63 -16.75 18.06
C VAL A 525 11.26 -16.24 17.60
N ILE A 526 10.73 -16.76 16.49
CA ILE A 526 9.40 -16.38 16.01
C ILE A 526 8.31 -16.83 16.99
N ARG A 527 8.33 -18.07 17.46
CA ARG A 527 7.37 -18.60 18.43
C ARG A 527 7.41 -17.80 19.73
N GLN A 528 8.60 -17.58 20.28
CA GLN A 528 8.77 -16.77 21.48
C GLN A 528 8.21 -15.33 21.30
N ALA A 529 8.46 -14.71 20.14
CA ALA A 529 7.94 -13.38 19.85
C ALA A 529 6.41 -13.34 19.78
N PHE A 530 5.81 -14.34 19.14
CA PHE A 530 4.35 -14.41 19.00
C PHE A 530 3.65 -14.66 20.35
N ASP A 531 4.27 -15.42 21.24
CA ASP A 531 3.76 -15.67 22.59
C ASP A 531 4.03 -14.51 23.56
N THR A 532 4.94 -13.60 23.22
CA THR A 532 5.31 -12.46 24.08
C THR A 532 4.29 -11.33 23.94
N PRO A 533 3.66 -10.86 25.04
CA PRO A 533 2.75 -9.72 24.99
C PRO A 533 3.49 -8.41 24.66
N GLY A 534 2.78 -7.48 23.99
CA GLY A 534 3.31 -6.17 23.60
C GLY A 534 4.21 -6.20 22.36
N PRO A 535 4.88 -5.07 22.05
CA PRO A 535 5.75 -4.97 20.88
C PRO A 535 7.05 -5.77 21.07
N VAL A 536 7.45 -6.47 20.01
CA VAL A 536 8.67 -7.30 20.01
C VAL A 536 9.48 -7.01 18.76
N ILE A 537 10.79 -6.78 18.92
CA ILE A 537 11.75 -6.79 17.81
C ILE A 537 12.40 -8.17 17.72
N MET A 538 12.31 -8.79 16.56
CA MET A 538 13.02 -10.00 16.17
C MET A 538 14.12 -9.64 15.18
N GLU A 539 15.37 -9.63 15.60
CA GLU A 539 16.50 -9.40 14.71
C GLU A 539 17.04 -10.74 14.17
N PHE A 540 17.03 -10.89 12.85
CA PHE A 540 17.64 -12.01 12.15
C PHE A 540 18.91 -11.55 11.43
N LYS A 541 20.09 -12.07 11.81
CA LYS A 541 21.35 -11.82 11.11
C LYS A 541 21.38 -12.68 9.85
N ILE A 542 20.97 -12.12 8.73
CA ILE A 542 20.82 -12.84 7.47
C ILE A 542 22.09 -12.84 6.63
N SER A 543 22.15 -13.72 5.62
CA SER A 543 23.20 -13.72 4.59
C SER A 543 23.42 -12.33 4.02
N ARG A 544 24.66 -11.86 4.11
CA ARG A 544 25.01 -10.46 3.89
C ARG A 544 24.85 -10.00 2.43
N GLU A 545 25.17 -10.87 1.48
CA GLU A 545 25.16 -10.59 0.05
C GLU A 545 24.02 -11.30 -0.72
N GLU A 546 22.99 -11.75 -0.01
CA GLU A 546 21.83 -12.35 -0.67
C GLU A 546 21.16 -11.33 -1.58
N ASN A 547 20.78 -11.75 -2.79
CA ASN A 547 20.12 -10.92 -3.78
C ASN A 547 18.66 -11.33 -3.95
N VAL A 548 17.84 -10.37 -4.32
CA VAL A 548 16.46 -10.64 -4.76
C VAL A 548 16.51 -11.07 -6.22
N MET A 549 16.11 -12.30 -6.47
CA MET A 549 16.02 -12.89 -7.80
C MET A 549 14.63 -13.54 -7.99
N PRO A 550 14.09 -13.57 -9.21
CA PRO A 550 14.59 -12.96 -10.45
C PRO A 550 14.69 -11.45 -10.40
N MET A 551 15.45 -10.86 -11.33
CA MET A 551 15.54 -9.41 -11.49
C MET A 551 15.58 -9.02 -12.97
N VAL A 552 14.71 -8.12 -13.38
CA VAL A 552 14.76 -7.48 -14.71
C VAL A 552 15.65 -6.23 -14.61
N PRO A 553 16.74 -6.15 -15.38
CA PRO A 553 17.57 -4.94 -15.41
C PRO A 553 16.80 -3.72 -15.89
N ALA A 554 17.18 -2.52 -15.42
CA ALA A 554 16.55 -1.29 -15.85
C ALA A 554 16.65 -1.12 -17.38
N GLY A 555 15.52 -0.84 -18.04
CA GLY A 555 15.43 -0.69 -19.49
C GLY A 555 15.33 -1.99 -20.29
N ALA A 556 15.40 -3.15 -19.65
CA ALA A 556 15.17 -4.45 -20.27
C ALA A 556 13.68 -4.80 -20.34
N GLY A 557 13.32 -5.75 -21.22
CA GLY A 557 11.98 -6.35 -21.25
C GLY A 557 11.77 -7.27 -20.07
N ILE A 558 10.52 -7.45 -19.64
CA ILE A 558 10.21 -8.30 -18.46
C ILE A 558 10.57 -9.78 -18.66
N ASN A 559 10.79 -10.22 -19.89
CA ASN A 559 11.30 -11.55 -20.25
C ASN A 559 12.82 -11.67 -20.22
N GLU A 560 13.55 -10.54 -20.07
CA GLU A 560 15.02 -10.51 -20.02
C GLU A 560 15.51 -10.50 -18.56
N MET A 561 15.16 -11.55 -17.82
CA MET A 561 15.44 -11.65 -16.39
C MET A 561 16.82 -12.24 -16.10
N LEU A 562 17.49 -11.66 -15.08
CA LEU A 562 18.57 -12.33 -14.35
C LEU A 562 17.92 -13.32 -13.38
N LEU A 563 18.27 -14.60 -13.48
CA LEU A 563 17.66 -15.65 -12.69
C LEU A 563 18.50 -16.05 -11.45
N ARG A 564 19.80 -15.87 -11.53
CA ARG A 564 20.80 -16.14 -10.46
C ARG A 564 22.06 -15.29 -10.65
#